data_dbd0bfbb3c098840b408c6c4ade2bd2b
#
_entry.id   dbd0bfbb3c098840b408c6c4ade2bd2b
#
_cell.length_a   1.000
_cell.length_b   1.000
_cell.length_c   1.000
_cell.angle_alpha   90.00
_cell.angle_beta   90.00
_cell.angle_gamma   90.00
#
_symmetry.space_group_name_H-M   'P 1'
#
loop_
_entity.id
_entity.type
_entity.pdbx_description
1 polymer ?
#
loop_
_entity_poly.entity_id
_entity_poly.type
_entity_poly.pdbx_seq_one_letter_code
_entity_poly.pdbx_strand_id
1 'polypeptide(L)'
;MNIIPFRQHRPMHLRPKYAAARVALLLLMVATLNGSARAAVTPERKPKLAVIVVVDQLRRGDLDRLAPWLTGGFKRLRDEAAVLDGHYGQQNTYTGPGHALIASGSYGYVNGIFQNKWFNRATNRSEGMLFDPQAKLIGAAEADPGDDNSPRNFLGSTVGDELKMATGGAARVVALALKERGALLLGGRLGTAYFFSEKTGEMTTSTYYMQALPSWVQNFNAQKIPDKAFGVTWERSLPAAAYIAPDDQPWESEVRTFPHKLDGKEKSPGPKFYEAFDNSPAGIDYTFDFARAAIDGESLGARGVTDLLAISVSPTDLIGHSYGNDAQETVDAIARTDKALGEFFKFLDRRFGREGWIATVTADHGASMPPEEAKKLGLDAERVKKAKIKAVITAALDARFGKGDWVVALEDPSIYLNPKLIEERKLDATAVEETAGEALLTIPGFAGYVTRTNLLRGTMPPTEAMRAVARSYFPQRAGDVVAIQAPFSFWGKYGESDFGGSHGSFYRYDTDVPLYLYGEPFRAGYYGQVEMVDLAATLARLLGVSLPAACEGKPLIEIFVPKKAVNSSVAATRSQEAPRVFDQSGGRGHR
;
A
#
# COMPACT_ATOMS: atom_id res chain seq x y z
N MET A 1 -42.56 -55.53 29.02
CA MET A 1 -41.91 -56.86 29.05
C MET A 1 -42.25 -57.56 27.75
N ASN A 2 -41.41 -57.50 26.74
CA ASN A 2 -41.37 -58.42 25.60
C ASN A 2 -40.07 -58.17 24.88
N ILE A 3 -39.14 -59.08 25.00
CA ILE A 3 -37.79 -59.10 24.47
C ILE A 3 -37.84 -59.69 23.09
N ILE A 4 -37.39 -58.95 22.06
CA ILE A 4 -37.21 -59.44 20.68
C ILE A 4 -35.76 -59.89 20.53
N PRO A 5 -35.46 -61.10 20.01
CA PRO A 5 -34.09 -61.66 19.94
C PRO A 5 -33.32 -61.12 18.73
N PHE A 6 -32.06 -60.75 19.00
CA PHE A 6 -31.05 -60.41 17.99
C PHE A 6 -30.74 -61.55 17.03
N ARG A 7 -30.91 -61.35 15.74
CA ARG A 7 -30.41 -62.26 14.68
C ARG A 7 -28.93 -62.06 14.46
N GLN A 8 -28.12 -63.05 14.71
CA GLN A 8 -26.70 -63.12 14.33
C GLN A 8 -26.55 -63.14 12.81
N HIS A 9 -25.86 -62.16 12.27
CA HIS A 9 -25.40 -62.19 10.87
C HIS A 9 -24.11 -63.00 10.77
N ARG A 10 -24.12 -64.00 9.92
CA ARG A 10 -22.92 -64.81 9.51
C ARG A 10 -21.95 -63.94 8.75
N PRO A 11 -20.61 -64.06 8.94
CA PRO A 11 -19.62 -63.36 8.15
C PRO A 11 -19.59 -63.92 6.72
N MET A 12 -19.68 -63.00 5.77
CA MET A 12 -19.56 -63.32 4.34
C MET A 12 -18.05 -63.45 3.99
N HIS A 13 -17.60 -64.71 3.71
CA HIS A 13 -16.24 -64.98 3.25
C HIS A 13 -16.03 -64.42 1.84
N LEU A 14 -15.34 -63.27 1.74
CA LEU A 14 -14.86 -62.70 0.47
C LEU A 14 -13.70 -63.56 -0.09
N ARG A 15 -13.85 -64.04 -1.32
CA ARG A 15 -12.84 -64.88 -2.02
C ARG A 15 -11.55 -64.03 -2.24
N PRO A 16 -10.35 -64.60 -1.98
CA PRO A 16 -9.07 -63.87 -1.99
C PRO A 16 -8.65 -63.25 -3.31
N LYS A 17 -9.26 -63.64 -4.44
CA LYS A 17 -8.93 -63.10 -5.76
C LYS A 17 -9.36 -61.66 -6.02
N TYR A 18 -10.29 -61.11 -5.23
CA TYR A 18 -10.73 -59.71 -5.40
C TYR A 18 -10.05 -58.75 -4.42
N ALA A 19 -9.36 -59.22 -3.39
CA ALA A 19 -8.61 -58.39 -2.45
C ALA A 19 -7.33 -57.85 -3.09
N ALA A 20 -6.60 -58.68 -3.84
CA ALA A 20 -5.37 -58.27 -4.55
C ALA A 20 -5.63 -57.23 -5.65
N ALA A 21 -6.74 -57.34 -6.39
CA ALA A 21 -7.11 -56.38 -7.43
C ALA A 21 -7.51 -55.01 -6.86
N ARG A 22 -8.18 -54.97 -5.68
CA ARG A 22 -8.53 -53.69 -5.01
C ARG A 22 -7.33 -53.02 -4.38
N VAL A 23 -6.37 -53.74 -3.83
CA VAL A 23 -5.12 -53.16 -3.30
C VAL A 23 -4.25 -52.64 -4.45
N ALA A 24 -4.17 -53.36 -5.59
CA ALA A 24 -3.45 -52.87 -6.76
C ALA A 24 -4.10 -51.60 -7.35
N LEU A 25 -5.43 -51.50 -7.37
CA LEU A 25 -6.16 -50.31 -7.87
C LEU A 25 -6.01 -49.13 -6.92
N LEU A 26 -6.00 -49.36 -5.59
CA LEU A 26 -5.74 -48.30 -4.58
C LEU A 26 -4.29 -47.82 -4.66
N LEU A 27 -3.32 -48.71 -4.86
CA LEU A 27 -1.91 -48.34 -5.04
C LEU A 27 -1.68 -47.61 -6.37
N LEU A 28 -2.39 -47.94 -7.43
CA LEU A 28 -2.35 -47.18 -8.68
C LEU A 28 -3.00 -45.80 -8.55
N MET A 29 -4.12 -45.66 -7.83
CA MET A 29 -4.74 -44.38 -7.55
C MET A 29 -3.85 -43.48 -6.62
N VAL A 30 -3.19 -44.06 -5.65
CA VAL A 30 -2.24 -43.32 -4.79
C VAL A 30 -0.99 -42.92 -5.59
N ALA A 31 -0.53 -43.76 -6.54
CA ALA A 31 0.60 -43.40 -7.41
C ALA A 31 0.23 -42.33 -8.44
N THR A 32 -1.02 -42.28 -8.94
CA THR A 32 -1.49 -41.23 -9.84
C THR A 32 -1.81 -39.92 -9.10
N LEU A 33 -2.18 -39.96 -7.81
CA LEU A 33 -2.36 -38.77 -6.98
C LEU A 33 -1.02 -38.17 -6.51
N ASN A 34 0.04 -38.96 -6.40
CA ASN A 34 1.39 -38.45 -6.10
C ASN A 34 2.18 -37.95 -7.32
N GLY A 35 1.67 -38.15 -8.54
CA GLY A 35 2.33 -37.76 -9.80
C GLY A 35 2.19 -36.30 -10.18
N SER A 36 1.54 -35.45 -9.35
CA SER A 36 1.35 -34.01 -9.60
C SER A 36 1.88 -33.13 -8.50
N ALA A 37 2.85 -33.55 -7.70
CA ALA A 37 3.72 -32.63 -7.02
C ALA A 37 4.52 -31.90 -8.11
N ARG A 38 3.93 -30.80 -8.65
CA ARG A 38 4.64 -29.88 -9.53
C ARG A 38 5.93 -29.49 -8.83
N ALA A 39 7.06 -29.94 -9.38
CA ALA A 39 8.36 -29.54 -8.90
C ALA A 39 8.34 -28.02 -8.65
N ALA A 40 8.68 -27.62 -7.45
CA ALA A 40 8.84 -26.21 -7.14
C ALA A 40 9.85 -25.65 -8.13
N VAL A 41 9.44 -24.70 -8.97
CA VAL A 41 10.36 -23.97 -9.84
C VAL A 41 11.14 -23.06 -8.90
N THR A 42 12.19 -23.60 -8.30
CA THR A 42 13.23 -22.80 -7.67
C THR A 42 14.14 -22.29 -8.80
N PRO A 43 14.52 -21.02 -8.80
CA PRO A 43 15.50 -20.53 -9.77
C PRO A 43 16.77 -21.41 -9.69
N GLU A 44 17.35 -21.77 -10.82
CA GLU A 44 18.64 -22.50 -10.87
C GLU A 44 19.73 -21.74 -10.09
N ARG A 45 19.61 -20.43 -10.03
CA ARG A 45 20.51 -19.55 -9.28
C ARG A 45 19.69 -18.58 -8.43
N LYS A 46 19.92 -18.59 -7.12
CA LYS A 46 19.30 -17.61 -6.21
C LYS A 46 19.87 -16.22 -6.51
N PRO A 47 19.03 -15.17 -6.58
CA PRO A 47 19.51 -13.81 -6.75
C PRO A 47 20.38 -13.41 -5.53
N LYS A 48 21.38 -12.57 -5.77
CA LYS A 48 22.19 -11.99 -4.68
C LYS A 48 21.39 -10.95 -3.90
N LEU A 49 20.53 -10.20 -4.62
CA LEU A 49 19.72 -9.13 -4.07
C LEU A 49 18.29 -9.23 -4.60
N ALA A 50 17.33 -9.22 -3.69
CA ALA A 50 15.92 -8.94 -3.99
C ALA A 50 15.63 -7.48 -3.63
N VAL A 51 14.94 -6.77 -4.54
CA VAL A 51 14.57 -5.37 -4.35
C VAL A 51 13.06 -5.24 -4.39
N ILE A 52 12.49 -4.54 -3.43
CA ILE A 52 11.08 -4.09 -3.46
C ILE A 52 11.12 -2.57 -3.61
N VAL A 53 10.47 -2.03 -4.63
CA VAL A 53 10.26 -0.59 -4.79
C VAL A 53 8.77 -0.32 -4.74
N VAL A 54 8.35 0.46 -3.77
CA VAL A 54 6.98 0.97 -3.64
C VAL A 54 7.00 2.43 -4.03
N VAL A 55 6.33 2.78 -5.12
CA VAL A 55 6.12 4.17 -5.53
C VAL A 55 4.80 4.62 -4.93
N ASP A 56 4.87 5.39 -3.87
CA ASP A 56 3.73 5.80 -3.05
C ASP A 56 2.69 6.55 -3.91
N GLN A 57 1.43 6.14 -3.84
CA GLN A 57 0.27 6.75 -4.53
C GLN A 57 0.27 6.60 -6.07
N LEU A 58 1.00 5.64 -6.66
CA LEU A 58 1.06 5.49 -8.12
C LEU A 58 -0.13 4.70 -8.65
N ARG A 59 -1.00 5.35 -9.44
CA ARG A 59 -2.13 4.71 -10.12
C ARG A 59 -1.66 3.91 -11.35
N ARG A 60 -2.31 2.78 -11.61
CA ARG A 60 -2.03 1.98 -12.82
C ARG A 60 -2.20 2.79 -14.11
N GLY A 61 -3.28 3.58 -14.20
CA GLY A 61 -3.60 4.38 -15.38
C GLY A 61 -2.61 5.49 -15.70
N ASP A 62 -1.85 5.99 -14.71
CA ASP A 62 -0.83 7.03 -14.96
C ASP A 62 0.31 6.50 -15.82
N LEU A 63 0.74 5.27 -15.60
CA LEU A 63 1.81 4.65 -16.39
C LEU A 63 1.38 4.39 -17.84
N ASP A 64 0.11 4.03 -18.06
CA ASP A 64 -0.42 3.85 -19.41
C ASP A 64 -0.52 5.19 -20.15
N ARG A 65 -1.02 6.22 -19.49
CA ARG A 65 -1.15 7.57 -20.04
C ARG A 65 0.23 8.17 -20.37
N LEU A 66 1.20 8.00 -19.49
CA LEU A 66 2.53 8.56 -19.64
C LEU A 66 3.50 7.65 -20.44
N ALA A 67 3.07 6.45 -20.84
CA ALA A 67 3.91 5.48 -21.54
C ALA A 67 4.77 6.04 -22.71
N PRO A 68 4.28 6.98 -23.54
CA PRO A 68 5.10 7.58 -24.61
C PRO A 68 6.30 8.39 -24.11
N TRP A 69 6.24 8.91 -22.88
CA TRP A 69 7.23 9.80 -22.28
C TRP A 69 8.18 9.09 -21.31
N LEU A 70 7.78 7.90 -20.81
CA LEU A 70 8.58 7.11 -19.88
C LEU A 70 9.60 6.27 -20.63
N THR A 71 10.88 6.62 -20.47
CA THR A 71 12.02 6.01 -21.20
C THR A 71 13.01 5.29 -20.27
N GLY A 72 12.79 5.34 -18.97
CA GLY A 72 13.66 4.83 -17.92
C GLY A 72 13.23 3.48 -17.34
N GLY A 73 13.04 3.43 -16.03
CA GLY A 73 12.75 2.21 -15.28
C GLY A 73 11.41 1.59 -15.63
N PHE A 74 10.35 2.38 -15.74
CA PHE A 74 9.02 1.87 -16.09
C PHE A 74 8.97 1.34 -17.53
N LYS A 75 9.70 1.97 -18.47
CA LYS A 75 9.84 1.40 -19.81
C LYS A 75 10.49 0.02 -19.75
N ARG A 76 11.61 -0.11 -19.03
CA ARG A 76 12.31 -1.38 -18.89
C ARG A 76 11.40 -2.45 -18.26
N LEU A 77 10.64 -2.09 -17.22
CA LEU A 77 9.71 -3.01 -16.58
C LEU A 77 8.57 -3.45 -17.52
N ARG A 78 7.99 -2.53 -18.25
CA ARG A 78 6.96 -2.85 -19.25
C ARG A 78 7.46 -3.82 -20.33
N ASP A 79 8.72 -3.66 -20.75
CA ASP A 79 9.29 -4.44 -21.85
C ASP A 79 9.86 -5.80 -21.36
N GLU A 80 10.35 -5.90 -20.12
CA GLU A 80 11.17 -7.02 -19.65
C GLU A 80 10.61 -7.74 -18.39
N ALA A 81 9.58 -7.22 -17.72
CA ALA A 81 9.04 -7.81 -16.51
C ALA A 81 7.77 -8.65 -16.75
N ALA A 82 7.38 -9.45 -15.76
CA ALA A 82 6.01 -9.89 -15.62
C ALA A 82 5.18 -8.69 -15.17
N VAL A 83 4.22 -8.29 -15.99
CA VAL A 83 3.36 -7.12 -15.81
C VAL A 83 1.98 -7.58 -15.34
N LEU A 84 1.50 -7.03 -14.24
CA LEU A 84 0.21 -7.36 -13.65
C LEU A 84 -0.51 -6.07 -13.23
N ASP A 85 -1.82 -6.16 -13.09
CA ASP A 85 -2.64 -5.12 -12.49
C ASP A 85 -2.93 -5.55 -11.04
N GLY A 86 -2.27 -4.92 -10.08
CA GLY A 86 -2.48 -5.18 -8.67
C GLY A 86 -3.79 -4.57 -8.18
N HIS A 87 -4.52 -5.30 -7.33
CA HIS A 87 -5.76 -4.83 -6.71
C HIS A 87 -5.72 -4.98 -5.19
N TYR A 88 -6.06 -3.92 -4.46
CA TYR A 88 -6.22 -3.93 -3.01
C TYR A 88 -7.66 -4.27 -2.63
N GLY A 89 -7.90 -5.46 -2.13
CA GLY A 89 -9.22 -5.91 -1.71
C GLY A 89 -9.69 -5.36 -0.35
N GLN A 90 -9.20 -4.18 0.07
CA GLN A 90 -9.49 -3.52 1.35
C GLN A 90 -10.06 -2.11 1.14
N GLN A 91 -10.82 -1.59 2.13
CA GLN A 91 -11.31 -0.21 2.08
C GLN A 91 -10.20 0.80 2.33
N ASN A 92 -9.37 0.56 3.35
CA ASN A 92 -8.42 1.53 3.84
C ASN A 92 -7.12 1.46 3.02
N THR A 93 -7.14 2.08 1.87
CA THR A 93 -6.01 2.23 0.95
C THR A 93 -5.14 3.42 1.38
N TYR A 94 -4.49 3.26 2.54
CA TYR A 94 -3.53 4.21 3.11
C TYR A 94 -2.12 3.65 3.08
N THR A 95 -1.12 4.52 3.20
CA THR A 95 0.30 4.15 3.19
C THR A 95 0.60 2.99 4.14
N GLY A 96 0.16 3.07 5.40
CA GLY A 96 0.43 2.03 6.39
C GLY A 96 -0.17 0.67 6.02
N PRO A 97 -1.48 0.55 5.83
CA PRO A 97 -2.11 -0.70 5.39
C PRO A 97 -1.54 -1.27 4.10
N GLY A 98 -1.21 -0.42 3.11
CA GLY A 98 -0.63 -0.84 1.84
C GLY A 98 0.77 -1.45 2.02
N HIS A 99 1.67 -0.75 2.71
CA HIS A 99 3.02 -1.24 3.00
C HIS A 99 3.01 -2.51 3.86
N ALA A 100 2.15 -2.57 4.88
CA ALA A 100 1.98 -3.77 5.71
C ALA A 100 1.54 -4.97 4.88
N LEU A 101 0.59 -4.77 3.94
CA LEU A 101 0.09 -5.81 3.05
C LEU A 101 1.17 -6.27 2.07
N ILE A 102 1.91 -5.35 1.43
CA ILE A 102 3.04 -5.68 0.53
C ILE A 102 4.06 -6.55 1.25
N ALA A 103 4.43 -6.19 2.49
CA ALA A 103 5.45 -6.87 3.24
C ALA A 103 5.02 -8.25 3.79
N SER A 104 3.73 -8.43 4.09
CA SER A 104 3.24 -9.59 4.83
C SER A 104 2.23 -10.47 4.10
N GLY A 105 1.56 -9.95 3.06
CA GLY A 105 0.45 -10.64 2.40
C GLY A 105 -0.77 -10.80 3.31
N SER A 106 -1.00 -9.86 4.24
CA SER A 106 -2.16 -9.89 5.15
C SER A 106 -2.87 -8.54 5.20
N TYR A 107 -4.18 -8.60 5.39
CA TYR A 107 -5.01 -7.41 5.56
C TYR A 107 -4.96 -6.87 6.99
N GLY A 108 -5.40 -5.61 7.15
CA GLY A 108 -5.36 -4.89 8.43
C GLY A 108 -6.14 -5.55 9.56
N TYR A 109 -7.20 -6.31 9.27
CA TYR A 109 -7.98 -7.03 10.28
C TYR A 109 -7.19 -8.17 10.96
N VAL A 110 -6.12 -8.66 10.33
CA VAL A 110 -5.21 -9.68 10.88
C VAL A 110 -3.95 -9.04 11.42
N ASN A 111 -3.26 -8.21 10.61
CA ASN A 111 -1.97 -7.66 10.96
C ASN A 111 -2.04 -6.43 11.88
N GLY A 112 -3.24 -5.89 12.15
CA GLY A 112 -3.47 -4.78 13.06
C GLY A 112 -3.16 -3.39 12.49
N ILE A 113 -2.54 -3.28 11.31
CA ILE A 113 -2.28 -2.01 10.61
C ILE A 113 -3.42 -1.77 9.61
N PHE A 114 -4.52 -1.24 10.08
CA PHE A 114 -5.73 -1.06 9.30
C PHE A 114 -5.97 0.40 8.85
N GLN A 115 -5.24 1.36 9.43
CA GLN A 115 -5.22 2.79 9.07
C GLN A 115 -3.93 3.45 9.59
N ASN A 116 -3.65 4.70 9.19
CA ASN A 116 -2.42 5.40 9.57
C ASN A 116 -2.45 5.91 11.02
N LYS A 117 -3.62 6.14 11.57
CA LYS A 117 -3.82 6.70 12.92
C LYS A 117 -5.14 6.21 13.50
N TRP A 118 -5.20 5.90 14.78
CA TRP A 118 -6.41 5.51 15.48
C TRP A 118 -6.51 6.13 16.87
N PHE A 119 -7.72 6.17 17.40
CA PHE A 119 -7.95 6.56 18.78
C PHE A 119 -7.71 5.37 19.73
N ASN A 120 -6.73 5.52 20.59
CA ASN A 120 -6.41 4.54 21.61
C ASN A 120 -7.31 4.77 22.84
N ARG A 121 -8.28 3.87 23.06
CA ARG A 121 -9.24 3.98 24.16
C ARG A 121 -8.58 3.87 25.55
N ALA A 122 -7.42 3.22 25.67
CA ALA A 122 -6.70 3.07 26.93
C ALA A 122 -6.00 4.36 27.37
N THR A 123 -5.39 5.08 26.39
CA THR A 123 -4.68 6.34 26.64
C THR A 123 -5.57 7.56 26.44
N ASN A 124 -6.76 7.40 25.87
CA ASN A 124 -7.69 8.45 25.48
C ASN A 124 -7.06 9.49 24.53
N ARG A 125 -6.24 9.00 23.59
CA ARG A 125 -5.51 9.83 22.60
C ARG A 125 -5.57 9.21 21.23
N SER A 126 -5.49 10.06 20.21
CA SER A 126 -5.21 9.62 18.85
C SER A 126 -3.72 9.39 18.68
N GLU A 127 -3.35 8.20 18.23
CA GLU A 127 -1.96 7.75 18.11
C GLU A 127 -1.69 7.28 16.67
N GLY A 128 -0.47 7.56 16.17
CA GLY A 128 0.02 7.00 14.93
C GLY A 128 0.14 5.46 15.03
N MET A 129 -0.04 4.77 13.91
CA MET A 129 -0.02 3.30 13.87
C MET A 129 1.30 2.69 14.34
N LEU A 130 2.40 3.42 14.27
CA LEU A 130 3.74 2.98 14.66
C LEU A 130 4.19 3.57 15.99
N PHE A 131 3.36 4.38 16.65
CA PHE A 131 3.72 5.00 17.91
C PHE A 131 4.11 3.93 18.95
N ASP A 132 5.30 4.09 19.51
CA ASP A 132 5.88 3.21 20.54
C ASP A 132 6.69 4.05 21.53
N PRO A 133 6.17 4.33 22.73
CA PRO A 133 6.86 5.17 23.71
C PRO A 133 8.16 4.55 24.24
N GLN A 134 8.45 3.26 23.96
CA GLN A 134 9.70 2.59 24.33
C GLN A 134 10.79 2.78 23.26
N ALA A 135 10.44 3.22 22.07
CA ALA A 135 11.38 3.52 21.00
C ALA A 135 11.68 5.02 20.96
N LYS A 136 12.90 5.38 20.54
CA LYS A 136 13.32 6.76 20.36
C LYS A 136 13.93 6.96 18.98
N LEU A 137 13.79 8.16 18.45
CA LEU A 137 14.47 8.56 17.22
C LEU A 137 15.97 8.75 17.50
N ILE A 138 16.85 8.25 16.63
CA ILE A 138 18.29 8.40 16.77
C ILE A 138 18.76 9.68 16.08
N GLY A 139 19.55 10.51 16.78
CA GLY A 139 20.17 11.71 16.21
C GLY A 139 19.26 12.94 16.13
N ALA A 140 17.99 12.85 16.49
CA ALA A 140 17.14 14.03 16.65
C ALA A 140 17.37 14.67 18.03
N ALA A 141 17.67 15.96 18.07
CA ALA A 141 17.92 16.68 19.33
C ALA A 141 16.67 16.72 20.21
N GLU A 142 15.48 16.80 19.63
CA GLU A 142 14.18 16.70 20.28
C GLU A 142 13.18 16.03 19.33
N ALA A 143 12.66 14.86 19.71
CA ALA A 143 11.54 14.24 19.02
C ALA A 143 10.23 14.91 19.45
N ASP A 144 9.32 15.20 18.51
CA ASP A 144 7.97 15.60 18.87
C ASP A 144 7.22 14.43 19.50
N PRO A 145 6.24 14.72 20.37
CA PRO A 145 5.35 13.68 20.86
C PRO A 145 4.67 12.97 19.68
N GLY A 146 5.04 11.70 19.43
CA GLY A 146 4.55 10.92 18.31
C GLY A 146 5.60 10.49 17.28
N ASP A 147 6.83 11.02 17.35
CA ASP A 147 7.96 10.60 16.52
C ASP A 147 8.63 9.30 17.02
N ASP A 148 8.26 8.86 18.22
CA ASP A 148 8.73 7.60 18.82
C ASP A 148 8.04 6.42 18.14
N ASN A 149 8.68 5.83 17.15
CA ASN A 149 8.09 4.84 16.25
C ASN A 149 8.85 3.51 16.24
N SER A 150 8.08 2.42 16.16
CA SER A 150 8.59 1.07 15.94
C SER A 150 7.57 0.20 15.18
N PRO A 151 7.96 -0.99 14.68
CA PRO A 151 7.01 -1.91 14.05
C PRO A 151 6.21 -2.75 15.06
N ARG A 152 6.23 -2.47 16.36
CA ARG A 152 5.60 -3.34 17.40
C ARG A 152 4.10 -3.49 17.25
N ASN A 153 3.43 -2.48 16.74
CA ASN A 153 1.98 -2.52 16.50
C ASN A 153 1.58 -3.40 15.31
N PHE A 154 2.54 -3.74 14.44
CA PHE A 154 2.33 -4.70 13.37
C PHE A 154 2.33 -6.13 13.94
N LEU A 155 1.23 -6.88 13.72
CA LEU A 155 1.02 -8.21 14.24
C LEU A 155 1.29 -9.26 13.14
N GLY A 156 2.47 -9.85 13.18
CA GLY A 156 2.89 -10.85 12.20
C GLY A 156 4.37 -10.75 11.86
N SER A 157 4.76 -11.40 10.77
CA SER A 157 6.09 -11.31 10.17
C SER A 157 5.99 -10.78 8.76
N THR A 158 7.08 -10.24 8.24
CA THR A 158 7.24 -9.83 6.85
C THR A 158 8.02 -10.90 6.07
N VAL A 159 8.01 -10.81 4.73
CA VAL A 159 8.91 -11.64 3.89
C VAL A 159 10.37 -11.45 4.28
N GLY A 160 10.77 -10.24 4.68
CA GLY A 160 12.10 -9.92 5.19
C GLY A 160 12.40 -10.63 6.51
N ASP A 161 11.44 -10.67 7.44
CA ASP A 161 11.59 -11.40 8.70
C ASP A 161 11.77 -12.91 8.45
N GLU A 162 10.96 -13.49 7.56
CA GLU A 162 11.07 -14.91 7.16
C GLU A 162 12.43 -15.20 6.50
N LEU A 163 12.92 -14.29 5.65
CA LEU A 163 14.24 -14.42 5.04
C LEU A 163 15.37 -14.44 6.07
N LYS A 164 15.31 -13.57 7.07
CA LYS A 164 16.28 -13.56 8.17
C LYS A 164 16.20 -14.83 9.00
N MET A 165 14.99 -15.28 9.34
CA MET A 165 14.83 -16.53 10.11
C MET A 165 15.33 -17.75 9.32
N ALA A 166 14.97 -17.88 8.05
CA ALA A 166 15.40 -18.99 7.19
C ALA A 166 16.91 -19.06 6.96
N THR A 167 17.61 -17.93 7.07
CA THR A 167 19.06 -17.86 6.89
C THR A 167 19.83 -17.81 8.21
N GLY A 168 19.17 -18.01 9.36
CA GLY A 168 19.78 -17.91 10.67
C GLY A 168 20.39 -16.52 10.95
N GLY A 169 19.82 -15.46 10.36
CA GLY A 169 20.30 -14.09 10.49
C GLY A 169 21.42 -13.69 9.51
N ALA A 170 21.85 -14.59 8.62
CA ALA A 170 22.90 -14.29 7.63
C ALA A 170 22.45 -13.28 6.57
N ALA A 171 21.19 -13.35 6.14
CA ALA A 171 20.62 -12.37 5.21
C ALA A 171 20.44 -11.00 5.88
N ARG A 172 20.71 -9.94 5.14
CA ARG A 172 20.36 -8.58 5.52
C ARG A 172 19.06 -8.15 4.87
N VAL A 173 18.23 -7.50 5.68
CA VAL A 173 16.98 -6.88 5.25
C VAL A 173 17.08 -5.41 5.63
N VAL A 174 17.11 -4.56 4.62
CA VAL A 174 17.20 -3.11 4.77
C VAL A 174 16.01 -2.46 4.08
N ALA A 175 15.30 -1.61 4.80
CA ALA A 175 14.22 -0.81 4.26
C ALA A 175 14.53 0.68 4.41
N LEU A 176 14.11 1.46 3.44
CA LEU A 176 14.30 2.91 3.46
C LEU A 176 13.12 3.65 2.80
N ALA A 177 12.84 4.83 3.32
CA ALA A 177 11.83 5.75 2.81
C ALA A 177 12.11 7.16 3.32
N LEU A 178 11.43 8.16 2.79
CA LEU A 178 11.38 9.45 3.46
C LEU A 178 10.32 9.41 4.59
N LYS A 179 9.14 8.86 4.34
CA LYS A 179 8.13 8.61 5.40
C LYS A 179 8.54 7.40 6.26
N GLU A 180 8.57 7.57 7.59
CA GLU A 180 8.92 6.52 8.56
C GLU A 180 8.10 5.24 8.38
N ARG A 181 6.80 5.38 8.10
CA ARG A 181 5.87 4.25 7.95
C ARG A 181 6.17 3.36 6.75
N GLY A 182 6.66 3.94 5.64
CA GLY A 182 7.10 3.16 4.49
C GLY A 182 8.31 2.28 4.83
N ALA A 183 9.29 2.84 5.54
CA ALA A 183 10.49 2.11 5.93
C ALA A 183 10.23 1.04 7.00
N LEU A 184 9.56 1.41 8.11
CA LEU A 184 9.39 0.50 9.25
C LEU A 184 8.52 -0.72 8.91
N LEU A 185 7.47 -0.54 8.12
CA LEU A 185 6.58 -1.65 7.74
C LEU A 185 7.24 -2.61 6.73
N LEU A 186 8.02 -2.09 5.78
CA LEU A 186 8.78 -2.94 4.86
C LEU A 186 9.98 -3.62 5.54
N GLY A 187 10.62 -2.95 6.50
CA GLY A 187 11.75 -3.49 7.28
C GLY A 187 11.34 -4.59 8.25
N GLY A 188 10.09 -4.55 8.71
CA GLY A 188 9.57 -5.53 9.65
C GLY A 188 10.24 -5.46 11.01
N ARG A 189 10.16 -6.56 11.76
CA ARG A 189 10.69 -6.66 13.14
C ARG A 189 12.16 -7.04 13.21
N LEU A 190 12.66 -7.81 12.25
CA LEU A 190 14.00 -8.37 12.26
C LEU A 190 14.97 -7.67 11.29
N GLY A 191 14.43 -6.85 10.37
CA GLY A 191 15.23 -6.06 9.45
C GLY A 191 15.85 -4.83 10.09
N THR A 192 16.21 -3.88 9.24
CA THR A 192 16.67 -2.53 9.61
C THR A 192 15.91 -1.53 8.74
N ALA A 193 15.42 -0.44 9.34
CA ALA A 193 14.71 0.60 8.62
C ALA A 193 15.38 1.95 8.83
N TYR A 194 15.50 2.71 7.73
CA TYR A 194 16.00 4.09 7.73
C TYR A 194 14.96 5.01 7.13
N PHE A 195 14.77 6.20 7.69
CA PHE A 195 13.81 7.18 7.21
C PHE A 195 14.32 8.61 7.42
N PHE A 196 13.71 9.55 6.72
CA PHE A 196 14.13 10.94 6.73
C PHE A 196 13.55 11.71 7.92
N SER A 197 14.32 12.64 8.45
CA SER A 197 13.89 13.59 9.47
C SER A 197 13.74 14.97 8.86
N GLU A 198 12.52 15.46 8.71
CA GLU A 198 12.21 16.84 8.27
C GLU A 198 12.74 17.90 9.24
N LYS A 199 13.12 17.52 10.47
CA LYS A 199 13.71 18.46 11.43
C LYS A 199 15.18 18.73 11.16
N THR A 200 15.92 17.71 10.74
CA THR A 200 17.39 17.76 10.62
C THR A 200 17.87 17.69 9.19
N GLY A 201 17.02 17.27 8.24
CA GLY A 201 17.41 17.01 6.86
C GLY A 201 18.31 15.78 6.71
N GLU A 202 18.24 14.83 7.64
CA GLU A 202 19.11 13.67 7.71
C GLU A 202 18.33 12.35 7.69
N MET A 203 18.96 11.29 7.19
CA MET A 203 18.44 9.94 7.36
C MET A 203 18.69 9.47 8.79
N THR A 204 17.68 8.87 9.38
CA THR A 204 17.68 8.41 10.77
C THR A 204 17.06 7.03 10.90
N THR A 205 16.92 6.54 12.13
CA THR A 205 16.25 5.28 12.47
C THR A 205 15.73 5.33 13.92
N SER A 206 15.07 4.26 14.33
CA SER A 206 14.55 4.07 15.68
C SER A 206 15.52 3.26 16.56
N THR A 207 15.54 3.58 17.86
CA THR A 207 16.25 2.75 18.86
C THR A 207 15.71 1.32 18.96
N TYR A 208 14.59 1.04 18.31
CA TYR A 208 14.10 -0.33 18.13
C TYR A 208 15.10 -1.21 17.37
N TYR A 209 15.76 -0.66 16.34
CA TYR A 209 16.69 -1.41 15.50
C TYR A 209 18.14 -1.33 15.96
N MET A 210 18.57 -0.19 16.48
CA MET A 210 19.96 0.04 16.89
C MET A 210 20.06 1.19 17.88
N GLN A 211 21.24 1.34 18.52
CA GLN A 211 21.47 2.41 19.50
C GLN A 211 22.20 3.63 18.91
N ALA A 212 22.82 3.49 17.76
CA ALA A 212 23.54 4.56 17.06
C ALA A 212 23.52 4.31 15.55
N LEU A 213 23.52 5.38 14.75
CA LEU A 213 23.62 5.26 13.30
C LEU A 213 24.96 4.63 12.89
N PRO A 214 24.97 3.70 11.93
CA PRO A 214 26.20 3.17 11.35
C PRO A 214 27.04 4.29 10.73
N SER A 215 28.36 4.12 10.69
CA SER A 215 29.27 5.13 10.12
C SER A 215 28.97 5.47 8.66
N TRP A 216 28.48 4.53 7.87
CA TRP A 216 28.10 4.81 6.48
C TRP A 216 26.89 5.77 6.39
N VAL A 217 25.92 5.67 7.31
CA VAL A 217 24.78 6.62 7.39
C VAL A 217 25.27 7.99 7.85
N GLN A 218 26.13 8.03 8.88
CA GLN A 218 26.72 9.29 9.35
C GLN A 218 27.50 9.98 8.22
N ASN A 219 28.31 9.23 7.45
CA ASN A 219 29.05 9.74 6.30
C ASN A 219 28.13 10.21 5.17
N PHE A 220 26.98 9.55 4.95
CA PHE A 220 25.98 9.99 3.98
C PHE A 220 25.36 11.31 4.44
N ASN A 221 24.93 11.40 5.67
CA ASN A 221 24.32 12.63 6.25
C ASN A 221 25.30 13.80 6.24
N ALA A 222 26.59 13.55 6.53
CA ALA A 222 27.64 14.57 6.50
C ALA A 222 27.82 15.24 5.12
N GLN A 223 27.32 14.63 4.03
CA GLN A 223 27.34 15.25 2.71
C GLN A 223 26.34 16.39 2.56
N LYS A 224 25.37 16.50 3.47
CA LYS A 224 24.32 17.52 3.47
C LYS A 224 23.67 17.69 2.09
N ILE A 225 23.25 16.57 1.49
CA ILE A 225 22.67 16.55 0.14
C ILE A 225 21.39 17.38 0.08
N PRO A 226 20.44 17.30 1.06
CA PRO A 226 19.27 18.17 1.05
C PRO A 226 19.61 19.65 1.06
N ASP A 227 20.59 20.08 1.86
CA ASP A 227 20.98 21.51 1.94
C ASP A 227 21.46 22.06 0.60
N LYS A 228 22.07 21.21 -0.25
CA LYS A 228 22.53 21.60 -1.61
C LYS A 228 21.37 21.87 -2.57
N ALA A 229 20.19 21.36 -2.27
CA ALA A 229 18.98 21.61 -3.05
C ALA A 229 18.26 22.91 -2.62
N PHE A 230 18.72 23.58 -1.57
CA PHE A 230 18.13 24.84 -1.11
C PHE A 230 18.17 25.91 -2.19
N GLY A 231 17.00 26.47 -2.51
CA GLY A 231 16.86 27.51 -3.53
C GLY A 231 16.93 27.01 -4.99
N VAL A 232 17.10 25.71 -5.21
CA VAL A 232 16.99 25.12 -6.55
C VAL A 232 15.56 25.26 -7.06
N THR A 233 15.43 25.48 -8.35
CA THR A 233 14.14 25.58 -9.02
C THR A 233 13.74 24.23 -9.63
N TRP A 234 12.56 23.78 -9.28
CA TRP A 234 11.92 22.62 -9.92
C TRP A 234 11.13 23.11 -11.14
N GLU A 235 11.59 22.69 -12.33
CA GLU A 235 10.97 22.97 -13.61
C GLU A 235 10.42 21.68 -14.23
N ARG A 236 9.48 21.78 -15.17
CA ARG A 236 8.97 20.64 -15.94
C ARG A 236 10.10 19.91 -16.65
N SER A 237 10.10 18.60 -16.60
CA SER A 237 11.13 17.75 -17.22
C SER A 237 10.70 17.13 -18.56
N LEU A 238 9.41 17.14 -18.86
CA LEU A 238 8.85 16.58 -20.09
C LEU A 238 8.44 17.68 -21.08
N PRO A 239 8.23 17.34 -22.35
CA PRO A 239 7.64 18.26 -23.33
C PRO A 239 6.21 18.68 -22.89
N ALA A 240 5.80 19.90 -23.28
CA ALA A 240 4.50 20.46 -22.90
C ALA A 240 3.30 19.54 -23.23
N ALA A 241 3.38 18.74 -24.28
CA ALA A 241 2.34 17.79 -24.67
C ALA A 241 2.12 16.64 -23.66
N ALA A 242 3.03 16.42 -22.71
CA ALA A 242 2.87 15.44 -21.64
C ALA A 242 1.96 15.95 -20.51
N TYR A 243 1.84 17.26 -20.35
CA TYR A 243 1.09 17.93 -19.28
C TYR A 243 -0.28 18.35 -19.81
N ILE A 244 -1.29 17.50 -19.58
CA ILE A 244 -2.64 17.71 -20.14
C ILE A 244 -3.46 18.67 -19.26
N ALA A 245 -3.34 18.57 -17.93
CA ALA A 245 -4.05 19.43 -17.02
C ALA A 245 -3.52 20.88 -17.08
N PRO A 246 -4.38 21.88 -16.88
CA PRO A 246 -3.93 23.26 -16.67
C PRO A 246 -3.02 23.35 -15.43
N ASP A 247 -2.03 24.25 -15.48
CA ASP A 247 -1.03 24.45 -14.44
C ASP A 247 -1.59 25.13 -13.17
N ASP A 248 -2.51 26.07 -13.32
CA ASP A 248 -3.11 26.83 -12.22
C ASP A 248 -4.50 26.26 -11.89
N GLN A 249 -4.61 25.48 -10.83
CA GLN A 249 -5.87 24.96 -10.34
C GLN A 249 -6.19 25.43 -8.92
N PRO A 250 -7.44 25.83 -8.62
CA PRO A 250 -7.78 26.38 -7.31
C PRO A 250 -7.69 25.40 -6.15
N TRP A 251 -7.60 24.11 -6.42
CA TRP A 251 -7.44 23.04 -5.41
C TRP A 251 -6.00 22.63 -5.20
N GLU A 252 -5.03 23.26 -5.86
CA GLU A 252 -3.61 23.05 -5.61
C GLU A 252 -3.11 23.86 -4.43
N SER A 253 -1.93 23.51 -3.92
CA SER A 253 -1.31 24.23 -2.80
C SER A 253 -1.02 25.71 -3.14
N GLU A 254 -0.50 26.48 -2.18
CA GLU A 254 -0.32 27.93 -2.34
C GLU A 254 0.53 28.35 -3.56
N VAL A 255 1.50 27.54 -3.97
CA VAL A 255 2.30 27.76 -5.20
C VAL A 255 1.83 26.76 -6.24
N ARG A 256 0.89 27.19 -7.08
CA ARG A 256 0.14 26.34 -8.00
C ARG A 256 0.76 26.19 -9.38
N THR A 257 1.73 27.01 -9.72
CA THR A 257 2.28 27.07 -11.07
C THR A 257 3.78 26.85 -11.10
N PHE A 258 4.23 26.10 -12.11
CA PHE A 258 5.64 26.02 -12.39
C PHE A 258 6.25 27.39 -12.80
N PRO A 259 7.53 27.64 -12.44
CA PRO A 259 8.44 26.76 -11.70
C PRO A 259 8.31 26.91 -10.19
N HIS A 260 8.69 25.87 -9.44
CA HIS A 260 8.67 25.88 -7.97
C HIS A 260 10.06 26.08 -7.39
N LYS A 261 10.22 27.05 -6.50
CA LYS A 261 11.47 27.26 -5.79
C LYS A 261 11.49 26.43 -4.52
N LEU A 262 12.51 25.62 -4.35
CA LEU A 262 12.69 24.75 -3.19
C LEU A 262 13.40 25.50 -2.06
N ASP A 263 12.68 26.30 -1.28
CA ASP A 263 13.24 27.02 -0.15
C ASP A 263 12.38 26.92 1.12
N GLY A 264 11.17 26.34 1.04
CA GLY A 264 10.22 26.29 2.15
C GLY A 264 9.84 27.66 2.71
N LYS A 265 10.05 28.74 1.91
CA LYS A 265 9.92 30.15 2.34
C LYS A 265 10.86 30.50 3.51
N GLU A 266 11.97 29.78 3.66
CA GLU A 266 13.03 30.02 4.64
C GLU A 266 14.23 30.75 4.01
N LYS A 267 15.11 31.31 4.86
CA LYS A 267 16.33 32.01 4.40
C LYS A 267 17.55 31.10 4.31
N SER A 268 17.47 29.93 4.92
CA SER A 268 18.50 28.88 4.96
C SER A 268 17.83 27.53 5.17
N PRO A 269 18.51 26.41 4.90
CA PRO A 269 17.97 25.09 5.20
C PRO A 269 17.46 24.98 6.65
N GLY A 270 16.25 24.44 6.80
CA GLY A 270 15.54 24.28 8.05
C GLY A 270 14.29 23.40 7.86
N PRO A 271 13.48 23.16 8.91
CA PRO A 271 12.39 22.20 8.87
C PRO A 271 11.38 22.40 7.74
N LYS A 272 10.98 23.64 7.46
CA LYS A 272 10.04 23.92 6.35
C LYS A 272 10.66 23.67 4.97
N PHE A 273 11.95 23.93 4.85
CA PHE A 273 12.67 23.58 3.63
C PHE A 273 12.78 22.07 3.48
N TYR A 274 13.08 21.33 4.56
CA TYR A 274 13.16 19.87 4.50
C TYR A 274 11.81 19.21 4.18
N GLU A 275 10.70 19.78 4.65
CA GLU A 275 9.34 19.40 4.22
C GLU A 275 9.13 19.69 2.71
N ALA A 276 9.56 20.87 2.23
CA ALA A 276 9.48 21.20 0.80
C ALA A 276 10.41 20.31 -0.07
N PHE A 277 11.56 19.93 0.47
CA PHE A 277 12.49 18.99 -0.18
C PHE A 277 11.87 17.61 -0.33
N ASP A 278 11.26 17.07 0.72
CA ASP A 278 10.55 15.79 0.72
C ASP A 278 9.37 15.82 -0.26
N ASN A 279 8.67 16.94 -0.34
CA ASN A 279 7.55 17.20 -1.24
C ASN A 279 8.02 17.69 -2.64
N SER A 280 9.12 17.14 -3.13
CA SER A 280 9.71 17.50 -4.43
C SER A 280 10.46 16.34 -5.08
N PRO A 281 10.77 16.45 -6.40
CA PRO A 281 11.61 15.46 -7.08
C PRO A 281 13.01 15.30 -6.49
N ALA A 282 13.54 16.29 -5.77
CA ALA A 282 14.83 16.16 -5.10
C ALA A 282 14.82 15.07 -4.04
N GLY A 283 13.67 14.87 -3.35
CA GLY A 283 13.46 13.75 -2.45
C GLY A 283 13.47 12.38 -3.15
N ILE A 284 13.02 12.31 -4.42
CA ILE A 284 13.09 11.08 -5.23
C ILE A 284 14.55 10.70 -5.48
N ASP A 285 15.35 11.62 -5.97
CA ASP A 285 16.78 11.40 -6.26
C ASP A 285 17.53 11.01 -4.97
N TYR A 286 17.27 11.72 -3.87
CA TYR A 286 17.86 11.43 -2.56
C TYR A 286 17.52 10.03 -2.05
N THR A 287 16.28 9.56 -2.24
CA THR A 287 15.85 8.21 -1.88
C THR A 287 16.70 7.15 -2.59
N PHE A 288 16.94 7.29 -3.89
CA PHE A 288 17.76 6.34 -4.65
C PHE A 288 19.26 6.50 -4.38
N ASP A 289 19.74 7.71 -4.05
CA ASP A 289 21.13 7.91 -3.61
C ASP A 289 21.39 7.20 -2.27
N PHE A 290 20.47 7.31 -1.32
CA PHE A 290 20.56 6.58 -0.06
C PHE A 290 20.46 5.06 -0.27
N ALA A 291 19.63 4.59 -1.21
CA ALA A 291 19.54 3.18 -1.57
C ALA A 291 20.88 2.62 -2.10
N ARG A 292 21.60 3.38 -2.95
CA ARG A 292 22.95 3.03 -3.42
C ARG A 292 23.94 2.98 -2.24
N ALA A 293 23.91 3.98 -1.37
CA ALA A 293 24.75 4.03 -0.17
C ALA A 293 24.46 2.86 0.77
N ALA A 294 23.19 2.45 0.93
CA ALA A 294 22.81 1.31 1.74
C ALA A 294 23.31 -0.03 1.17
N ILE A 295 23.29 -0.22 -0.16
CA ILE A 295 23.84 -1.40 -0.82
C ILE A 295 25.32 -1.56 -0.49
N ASP A 296 26.10 -0.48 -0.59
CA ASP A 296 27.54 -0.51 -0.31
C ASP A 296 27.82 -0.56 1.20
N GLY A 297 27.16 0.28 1.99
CA GLY A 297 27.37 0.38 3.44
C GLY A 297 26.99 -0.88 4.21
N GLU A 298 25.93 -1.56 3.79
CA GLU A 298 25.49 -2.83 4.36
C GLU A 298 26.09 -4.04 3.63
N SER A 299 26.89 -3.84 2.58
CA SER A 299 27.46 -4.90 1.74
C SER A 299 26.39 -5.88 1.22
N LEU A 300 25.26 -5.36 0.74
CA LEU A 300 24.15 -6.19 0.28
C LEU A 300 24.56 -7.05 -0.93
N GLY A 301 24.12 -8.30 -0.95
CA GLY A 301 24.41 -9.27 -2.00
C GLY A 301 25.84 -9.81 -2.02
N ALA A 302 26.67 -9.52 -1.00
CA ALA A 302 28.08 -9.93 -0.96
C ALA A 302 28.35 -11.20 -0.15
N ARG A 303 27.35 -11.73 0.60
CA ARG A 303 27.57 -12.78 1.62
C ARG A 303 27.21 -14.21 1.17
N GLY A 304 26.90 -14.43 -0.08
CA GLY A 304 26.52 -15.77 -0.60
C GLY A 304 25.10 -16.21 -0.23
N VAL A 305 24.31 -15.34 0.39
CA VAL A 305 22.87 -15.47 0.62
C VAL A 305 22.14 -14.32 -0.07
N THR A 306 20.88 -14.51 -0.38
CA THR A 306 20.04 -13.42 -0.90
C THR A 306 19.77 -12.42 0.20
N ASP A 307 20.05 -11.15 -0.05
CA ASP A 307 19.63 -10.03 0.80
C ASP A 307 18.40 -9.36 0.24
N LEU A 308 17.67 -8.58 1.06
CA LEU A 308 16.49 -7.82 0.68
C LEU A 308 16.72 -6.33 0.91
N LEU A 309 16.49 -5.53 -0.13
CA LEU A 309 16.40 -4.08 -0.05
C LEU A 309 14.97 -3.64 -0.40
N ALA A 310 14.31 -2.94 0.52
CA ALA A 310 12.99 -2.35 0.29
C ALA A 310 13.08 -0.82 0.27
N ILE A 311 12.53 -0.21 -0.77
CA ILE A 311 12.57 1.23 -1.02
C ILE A 311 11.14 1.71 -1.17
N SER A 312 10.73 2.71 -0.38
CA SER A 312 9.47 3.43 -0.59
C SER A 312 9.77 4.84 -1.07
N VAL A 313 9.29 5.17 -2.27
CA VAL A 313 9.44 6.48 -2.91
C VAL A 313 8.27 7.35 -2.45
N SER A 314 8.46 8.05 -1.33
CA SER A 314 7.42 8.85 -0.66
C SER A 314 7.02 10.15 -1.38
N PRO A 315 7.92 10.85 -2.12
CA PRO A 315 7.59 12.17 -2.67
C PRO A 315 6.41 12.18 -3.65
N THR A 316 6.15 11.08 -4.36
CA THR A 316 5.04 10.99 -5.31
C THR A 316 3.68 11.17 -4.63
N ASP A 317 3.51 10.65 -3.42
CA ASP A 317 2.30 10.82 -2.61
C ASP A 317 2.20 12.24 -2.03
N LEU A 318 3.29 12.76 -1.50
CA LEU A 318 3.31 14.11 -0.93
C LEU A 318 2.95 15.17 -1.98
N ILE A 319 3.51 15.04 -3.19
CA ILE A 319 3.19 15.90 -4.35
C ILE A 319 1.72 15.72 -4.75
N GLY A 320 1.21 14.49 -4.83
CA GLY A 320 -0.20 14.21 -5.13
C GLY A 320 -1.16 14.81 -4.10
N HIS A 321 -0.77 14.79 -2.81
CA HIS A 321 -1.53 15.43 -1.75
C HIS A 321 -1.52 16.96 -1.84
N SER A 322 -0.44 17.56 -2.35
CA SER A 322 -0.30 19.01 -2.47
C SER A 322 -0.99 19.59 -3.68
N TYR A 323 -0.93 18.88 -4.81
CA TYR A 323 -1.37 19.41 -6.11
C TYR A 323 -2.57 18.65 -6.70
N GLY A 324 -2.75 17.40 -6.36
CA GLY A 324 -3.71 16.50 -6.99
C GLY A 324 -3.05 15.54 -7.97
N ASN A 325 -3.74 14.45 -8.27
CA ASN A 325 -3.12 13.33 -8.98
C ASN A 325 -2.98 13.54 -10.48
N ASP A 326 -3.76 14.45 -11.05
CA ASP A 326 -3.68 14.80 -12.46
C ASP A 326 -2.89 16.10 -12.71
N ALA A 327 -2.39 16.75 -11.65
CA ALA A 327 -1.57 17.95 -11.70
C ALA A 327 -0.27 17.74 -12.47
N GLN A 328 0.26 18.82 -13.02
CA GLN A 328 1.52 18.78 -13.78
C GLN A 328 2.70 18.36 -12.91
N GLU A 329 2.68 18.70 -11.63
CA GLU A 329 3.67 18.32 -10.61
C GLU A 329 3.70 16.81 -10.40
N THR A 330 2.55 16.17 -10.31
CA THR A 330 2.45 14.70 -10.18
C THR A 330 2.92 13.99 -11.44
N VAL A 331 2.59 14.51 -12.62
CA VAL A 331 3.11 14.02 -13.91
C VAL A 331 4.63 14.10 -13.94
N ASP A 332 5.21 15.24 -13.54
CA ASP A 332 6.66 15.45 -13.53
C ASP A 332 7.36 14.55 -12.49
N ALA A 333 6.75 14.36 -11.32
CA ALA A 333 7.27 13.45 -10.30
C ALA A 333 7.33 12.00 -10.79
N ILE A 334 6.31 11.52 -11.50
CA ILE A 334 6.29 10.17 -12.10
C ILE A 334 7.41 10.05 -13.17
N ALA A 335 7.58 11.04 -14.02
CA ALA A 335 8.63 11.04 -15.04
C ALA A 335 10.04 11.04 -14.42
N ARG A 336 10.25 11.79 -13.34
CA ARG A 336 11.52 11.78 -12.62
C ARG A 336 11.76 10.49 -11.86
N THR A 337 10.70 9.89 -11.32
CA THR A 337 10.77 8.54 -10.74
C THR A 337 11.17 7.50 -11.78
N ASP A 338 10.62 7.56 -13.00
CA ASP A 338 11.02 6.70 -14.11
C ASP A 338 12.53 6.80 -14.42
N LYS A 339 13.03 8.04 -14.52
CA LYS A 339 14.46 8.29 -14.75
C LYS A 339 15.33 7.76 -13.63
N ALA A 340 15.00 8.11 -12.37
CA ALA A 340 15.77 7.70 -11.19
C ALA A 340 15.79 6.18 -11.03
N LEU A 341 14.66 5.51 -11.26
CA LEU A 341 14.52 4.06 -11.24
C LEU A 341 15.37 3.42 -12.36
N GLY A 342 15.37 4.01 -13.55
CA GLY A 342 16.20 3.53 -14.66
C GLY A 342 17.70 3.61 -14.36
N GLU A 343 18.17 4.70 -13.77
CA GLU A 343 19.57 4.84 -13.33
C GLU A 343 19.91 3.89 -12.16
N PHE A 344 18.98 3.65 -11.26
CA PHE A 344 19.14 2.67 -10.19
C PHE A 344 19.27 1.25 -10.75
N PHE A 345 18.45 0.87 -11.73
CA PHE A 345 18.56 -0.45 -12.38
C PHE A 345 19.90 -0.62 -13.13
N LYS A 346 20.39 0.42 -13.79
CA LYS A 346 21.73 0.41 -14.39
C LYS A 346 22.84 0.23 -13.34
N PHE A 347 22.69 0.84 -12.17
CA PHE A 347 23.61 0.63 -11.06
C PHE A 347 23.57 -0.83 -10.58
N LEU A 348 22.40 -1.44 -10.41
CA LEU A 348 22.23 -2.85 -10.03
C LEU A 348 22.85 -3.80 -11.07
N ASP A 349 22.66 -3.53 -12.37
CA ASP A 349 23.28 -4.30 -13.45
C ASP A 349 24.80 -4.28 -13.38
N ARG A 350 25.41 -3.11 -13.13
CA ARG A 350 26.87 -2.99 -12.97
C ARG A 350 27.38 -3.69 -11.72
N ARG A 351 26.61 -3.65 -10.62
CA ARG A 351 27.02 -4.17 -9.32
C ARG A 351 26.89 -5.68 -9.19
N PHE A 352 25.81 -6.25 -9.74
CA PHE A 352 25.42 -7.66 -9.54
C PHE A 352 25.38 -8.49 -10.83
N GLY A 353 25.40 -7.85 -12.01
CA GLY A 353 25.02 -8.46 -13.29
C GLY A 353 23.50 -8.57 -13.42
N ARG A 354 22.97 -8.62 -14.64
CA ARG A 354 21.52 -8.65 -14.90
C ARG A 354 20.78 -9.83 -14.25
N GLU A 355 21.43 -10.95 -14.07
CA GLU A 355 20.90 -12.18 -13.45
C GLU A 355 21.12 -12.22 -11.92
N GLY A 356 21.87 -11.27 -11.36
CA GLY A 356 22.26 -11.26 -9.97
C GLY A 356 21.24 -10.60 -9.03
N TRP A 357 20.18 -10.00 -9.57
CA TRP A 357 19.16 -9.32 -8.80
C TRP A 357 17.78 -9.48 -9.41
N ILE A 358 16.77 -9.31 -8.57
CA ILE A 358 15.37 -9.28 -8.96
C ILE A 358 14.72 -8.02 -8.38
N ALA A 359 13.65 -7.56 -8.99
CA ALA A 359 12.85 -6.47 -8.43
C ALA A 359 11.35 -6.73 -8.50
N THR A 360 10.67 -6.27 -7.48
CA THR A 360 9.23 -5.99 -7.50
C THR A 360 9.05 -4.47 -7.47
N VAL A 361 8.26 -3.93 -8.39
CA VAL A 361 7.90 -2.50 -8.40
C VAL A 361 6.38 -2.39 -8.40
N THR A 362 5.85 -1.66 -7.43
CA THR A 362 4.40 -1.50 -7.23
C THR A 362 4.09 -0.17 -6.54
N ALA A 363 2.84 0.03 -6.15
CA ALA A 363 2.40 1.11 -5.26
C ALA A 363 1.64 0.53 -4.06
N ASP A 364 1.57 1.28 -2.98
CA ASP A 364 0.83 0.94 -1.76
C ASP A 364 -0.66 1.28 -1.84
N HIS A 365 -1.03 2.20 -2.71
CA HIS A 365 -2.39 2.59 -3.12
C HIS A 365 -2.33 3.47 -4.37
N GLY A 366 -3.50 3.70 -4.95
CA GLY A 366 -3.71 4.74 -5.94
C GLY A 366 -4.18 6.05 -5.30
N ALA A 367 -4.95 6.85 -6.03
CA ALA A 367 -5.51 8.07 -5.50
C ALA A 367 -6.66 8.65 -6.34
N SER A 368 -7.52 9.40 -5.68
CA SER A 368 -8.67 10.08 -6.26
C SER A 368 -8.31 11.48 -6.77
N MET A 369 -9.03 11.94 -7.78
CA MET A 369 -9.02 13.37 -8.12
C MET A 369 -9.59 14.21 -6.96
N PRO A 370 -9.20 15.48 -6.83
CA PRO A 370 -9.78 16.40 -5.87
C PRO A 370 -11.30 16.54 -6.05
N PRO A 371 -12.08 16.71 -4.95
CA PRO A 371 -13.53 16.90 -5.05
C PRO A 371 -13.95 18.09 -5.92
N GLU A 372 -13.17 19.14 -5.94
CA GLU A 372 -13.39 20.35 -6.75
C GLU A 372 -13.27 20.04 -8.25
N GLU A 373 -12.33 19.19 -8.63
CA GLU A 373 -12.17 18.70 -10.00
C GLU A 373 -13.35 17.80 -10.39
N ALA A 374 -13.73 16.87 -9.53
CA ALA A 374 -14.90 16.02 -9.74
C ALA A 374 -16.17 16.82 -9.95
N LYS A 375 -16.38 17.90 -9.17
CA LYS A 375 -17.52 18.83 -9.34
C LYS A 375 -17.50 19.54 -10.69
N LYS A 376 -16.33 19.93 -11.21
CA LYS A 376 -16.23 20.51 -12.57
C LYS A 376 -16.66 19.54 -13.65
N LEU A 377 -16.50 18.24 -13.40
CA LEU A 377 -16.97 17.16 -14.29
C LEU A 377 -18.46 16.81 -14.08
N GLY A 378 -19.17 17.51 -13.19
CA GLY A 378 -20.58 17.27 -12.89
C GLY A 378 -20.82 16.10 -11.94
N LEU A 379 -19.82 15.68 -11.18
CA LEU A 379 -19.92 14.61 -10.19
C LEU A 379 -20.22 15.19 -8.80
N ASP A 380 -21.00 14.45 -8.01
CA ASP A 380 -21.25 14.79 -6.61
C ASP A 380 -20.03 14.36 -5.78
N ALA A 381 -19.32 15.34 -5.24
CA ALA A 381 -18.13 15.12 -4.42
C ALA A 381 -18.01 16.22 -3.35
N GLU A 382 -17.51 15.88 -2.17
CA GLU A 382 -17.43 16.84 -1.05
C GLU A 382 -16.13 16.72 -0.27
N ARG A 383 -15.64 17.87 0.24
CA ARG A 383 -14.72 17.92 1.38
C ARG A 383 -15.52 18.14 2.65
N VAL A 384 -15.54 17.13 3.53
CA VAL A 384 -16.39 17.16 4.72
C VAL A 384 -15.52 17.43 5.95
N LYS A 385 -15.78 18.55 6.62
CA LYS A 385 -15.08 18.93 7.85
C LYS A 385 -15.50 18.05 9.03
N LYS A 386 -14.56 17.62 9.87
CA LYS A 386 -14.81 16.81 11.08
C LYS A 386 -15.82 17.48 12.02
N ALA A 387 -15.77 18.81 12.16
CA ALA A 387 -16.72 19.56 12.97
C ALA A 387 -18.17 19.37 12.53
N LYS A 388 -18.46 19.32 11.20
CA LYS A 388 -19.79 19.04 10.66
C LYS A 388 -20.24 17.62 11.00
N ILE A 389 -19.36 16.64 10.84
CA ILE A 389 -19.64 15.24 11.17
C ILE A 389 -19.99 15.11 12.66
N LYS A 390 -19.13 15.65 13.54
CA LYS A 390 -19.36 15.62 15.00
C LYS A 390 -20.69 16.29 15.37
N ALA A 391 -20.98 17.45 14.82
CA ALA A 391 -22.20 18.20 15.12
C ALA A 391 -23.46 17.43 14.71
N VAL A 392 -23.50 16.85 13.49
CA VAL A 392 -24.68 16.13 12.98
C VAL A 392 -24.93 14.85 13.78
N ILE A 393 -23.88 14.06 14.05
CA ILE A 393 -24.00 12.82 14.84
C ILE A 393 -24.42 13.16 16.28
N THR A 394 -23.80 14.16 16.92
CA THR A 394 -24.15 14.56 18.28
C THR A 394 -25.59 15.02 18.37
N ALA A 395 -26.07 15.84 17.42
CA ALA A 395 -27.47 16.28 17.42
C ALA A 395 -28.48 15.14 17.33
N ALA A 396 -28.20 14.13 16.49
CA ALA A 396 -29.08 12.96 16.36
C ALA A 396 -29.08 12.11 17.65
N LEU A 397 -27.92 11.89 18.24
CA LEU A 397 -27.79 11.14 19.49
C LEU A 397 -28.39 11.90 20.68
N ASP A 398 -28.22 13.24 20.75
CA ASP A 398 -28.87 14.09 21.75
C ASP A 398 -30.39 14.03 21.67
N ALA A 399 -30.94 14.05 20.47
CA ALA A 399 -32.38 13.98 20.23
C ALA A 399 -32.98 12.64 20.69
N ARG A 400 -32.27 11.53 20.48
CA ARG A 400 -32.77 10.19 20.79
C ARG A 400 -32.46 9.73 22.20
N PHE A 401 -31.27 10.06 22.73
CA PHE A 401 -30.75 9.50 24.00
C PHE A 401 -30.43 10.57 25.05
N GLY A 402 -30.75 11.85 24.77
CA GLY A 402 -30.47 12.98 25.64
C GLY A 402 -29.04 13.54 25.47
N LYS A 403 -28.84 14.81 25.86
CA LYS A 403 -27.58 15.54 25.68
C LYS A 403 -26.38 14.81 26.30
N GLY A 404 -25.27 14.73 25.56
CA GLY A 404 -24.05 14.08 26.02
C GLY A 404 -22.83 14.34 25.12
N ASP A 405 -21.63 14.01 25.61
CA ASP A 405 -20.42 13.98 24.79
C ASP A 405 -20.29 12.62 24.09
N TRP A 406 -21.02 12.46 23.01
CA TRP A 406 -21.21 11.19 22.31
C TRP A 406 -20.02 10.75 21.47
N VAL A 407 -19.33 11.72 20.79
CA VAL A 407 -18.25 11.44 19.84
C VAL A 407 -16.92 11.84 20.46
N VAL A 408 -16.11 10.83 20.82
CA VAL A 408 -14.81 11.04 21.47
C VAL A 408 -13.67 11.27 20.48
N ALA A 409 -13.73 10.65 19.29
CA ALA A 409 -12.74 10.85 18.24
C ALA A 409 -13.31 10.58 16.84
N LEU A 410 -12.68 11.21 15.84
CA LEU A 410 -12.92 11.04 14.42
C LEU A 410 -11.56 10.82 13.73
N GLU A 411 -11.29 9.57 13.36
CA GLU A 411 -10.08 9.17 12.61
C GLU A 411 -10.50 8.38 11.38
N ASP A 412 -10.40 9.01 10.23
CA ASP A 412 -10.86 8.47 8.95
C ASP A 412 -10.35 7.04 8.71
N PRO A 413 -11.24 6.05 8.43
CA PRO A 413 -12.72 6.14 8.32
C PRO A 413 -13.49 5.85 9.62
N SER A 414 -12.84 5.83 10.78
CA SER A 414 -13.38 5.39 12.06
C SER A 414 -14.00 6.54 12.87
N ILE A 415 -15.23 6.34 13.35
CA ILE A 415 -15.93 7.21 14.30
C ILE A 415 -15.97 6.49 15.65
N TYR A 416 -15.45 7.13 16.70
CA TYR A 416 -15.39 6.57 18.05
C TYR A 416 -16.44 7.21 18.93
N LEU A 417 -17.33 6.39 19.47
CA LEU A 417 -18.37 6.81 20.40
C LEU A 417 -17.88 6.67 21.83
N ASN A 418 -18.57 7.35 22.75
CA ASN A 418 -18.22 7.38 24.17
C ASN A 418 -18.76 6.12 24.89
N PRO A 419 -17.95 5.09 25.14
CA PRO A 419 -18.44 3.86 25.74
C PRO A 419 -18.90 4.04 27.19
N LYS A 420 -18.30 4.98 27.94
CA LYS A 420 -18.67 5.27 29.33
C LYS A 420 -20.08 5.84 29.41
N LEU A 421 -20.41 6.79 28.53
CA LEU A 421 -21.74 7.40 28.49
C LEU A 421 -22.82 6.37 28.10
N ILE A 422 -22.50 5.46 27.15
CA ILE A 422 -23.40 4.37 26.75
C ILE A 422 -23.67 3.42 27.92
N GLU A 423 -22.62 3.03 28.65
CA GLU A 423 -22.70 2.15 29.81
C GLU A 423 -23.44 2.80 31.00
N GLU A 424 -23.08 4.03 31.38
CA GLU A 424 -23.71 4.81 32.45
C GLU A 424 -25.21 4.96 32.26
N ARG A 425 -25.63 5.17 30.99
CA ARG A 425 -27.06 5.29 30.66
C ARG A 425 -27.75 3.96 30.38
N LYS A 426 -27.03 2.84 30.43
CA LYS A 426 -27.52 1.49 30.14
C LYS A 426 -28.20 1.40 28.78
N LEU A 427 -27.62 2.04 27.77
CA LEU A 427 -28.15 2.06 26.40
C LEU A 427 -27.72 0.81 25.63
N ASP A 428 -28.53 0.42 24.64
CA ASP A 428 -28.12 -0.56 23.66
C ASP A 428 -27.09 0.06 22.71
N ALA A 429 -25.86 -0.44 22.75
CA ALA A 429 -24.76 0.04 21.91
C ALA A 429 -25.12 -0.04 20.41
N THR A 430 -25.84 -1.09 20.00
CA THR A 430 -26.29 -1.24 18.61
C THR A 430 -27.16 -0.07 18.18
N ALA A 431 -28.13 0.31 19.02
CA ALA A 431 -29.03 1.43 18.71
C ALA A 431 -28.28 2.78 18.66
N VAL A 432 -27.24 2.96 19.49
CA VAL A 432 -26.41 4.18 19.46
C VAL A 432 -25.53 4.22 18.21
N GLU A 433 -24.88 3.10 17.85
CA GLU A 433 -24.06 2.96 16.64
C GLU A 433 -24.90 3.22 15.37
N GLU A 434 -26.08 2.62 15.27
CA GLU A 434 -27.00 2.80 14.13
C GLU A 434 -27.48 4.23 14.02
N THR A 435 -27.86 4.87 15.13
CA THR A 435 -28.28 6.29 15.12
C THR A 435 -27.15 7.20 14.62
N ALA A 436 -25.92 6.94 15.04
CA ALA A 436 -24.77 7.69 14.58
C ALA A 436 -24.52 7.47 13.08
N GLY A 437 -24.66 6.24 12.60
CA GLY A 437 -24.49 5.88 11.19
C GLY A 437 -25.59 6.47 10.29
N GLU A 438 -26.85 6.42 10.71
CA GLU A 438 -27.97 7.04 10.00
C GLU A 438 -27.80 8.56 9.90
N ALA A 439 -27.35 9.19 10.99
CA ALA A 439 -27.04 10.63 10.98
C ALA A 439 -25.91 10.96 10.00
N LEU A 440 -24.87 10.13 9.90
CA LEU A 440 -23.78 10.31 8.95
C LEU A 440 -24.29 10.35 7.49
N LEU A 441 -25.24 9.49 7.13
CA LEU A 441 -25.83 9.46 5.77
C LEU A 441 -26.59 10.72 5.37
N THR A 442 -26.94 11.56 6.31
CA THR A 442 -27.57 12.86 6.02
C THR A 442 -26.57 13.92 5.53
N ILE A 443 -25.27 13.61 5.61
CA ILE A 443 -24.20 14.52 5.20
C ILE A 443 -23.80 14.17 3.76
N PRO A 444 -23.92 15.06 2.78
CA PRO A 444 -23.34 14.87 1.46
C PRO A 444 -21.85 14.53 1.56
N GLY A 445 -21.40 13.55 0.78
CA GLY A 445 -20.03 13.04 0.83
C GLY A 445 -19.89 11.67 1.52
N PHE A 446 -20.96 11.11 2.08
CA PHE A 446 -21.01 9.74 2.58
C PHE A 446 -22.02 8.89 1.78
N ALA A 447 -21.59 7.68 1.43
CA ALA A 447 -22.40 6.70 0.69
C ALA A 447 -22.94 5.57 1.57
N GLY A 448 -22.36 5.39 2.77
CA GLY A 448 -22.76 4.32 3.66
C GLY A 448 -22.05 4.37 5.01
N TYR A 449 -22.41 3.43 5.84
CA TYR A 449 -21.71 3.14 7.10
C TYR A 449 -21.80 1.67 7.44
N VAL A 450 -20.91 1.20 8.29
CA VAL A 450 -20.98 -0.13 8.92
C VAL A 450 -20.71 0.03 10.42
N THR A 451 -21.54 -0.57 11.25
CA THR A 451 -21.36 -0.51 12.69
C THR A 451 -20.41 -1.59 13.19
N ARG A 452 -19.74 -1.31 14.32
CA ARG A 452 -18.95 -2.29 15.06
C ARG A 452 -19.75 -3.57 15.33
N THR A 453 -21.00 -3.42 15.76
CA THR A 453 -21.88 -4.54 16.05
C THR A 453 -22.12 -5.42 14.83
N ASN A 454 -22.37 -4.84 13.65
CA ASN A 454 -22.57 -5.59 12.41
C ASN A 454 -21.30 -6.31 11.96
N LEU A 455 -20.13 -5.67 12.09
CA LEU A 455 -18.83 -6.27 11.79
C LEU A 455 -18.52 -7.47 12.69
N LEU A 456 -18.74 -7.34 14.01
CA LEU A 456 -18.46 -8.41 14.96
C LEU A 456 -19.45 -9.58 14.84
N ARG A 457 -20.71 -9.32 14.46
CA ARG A 457 -21.72 -10.37 14.25
C ARG A 457 -21.68 -11.00 12.85
N GLY A 458 -20.93 -10.40 11.91
CA GLY A 458 -20.89 -10.86 10.52
C GLY A 458 -22.25 -10.71 9.79
N THR A 459 -23.06 -9.73 10.18
CA THR A 459 -24.42 -9.52 9.65
C THR A 459 -24.47 -8.60 8.43
N MET A 460 -23.31 -8.35 7.80
CA MET A 460 -23.20 -7.51 6.61
C MET A 460 -23.61 -8.27 5.34
N PRO A 461 -24.16 -7.57 4.32
CA PRO A 461 -24.38 -8.16 3.01
C PRO A 461 -23.06 -8.72 2.43
N PRO A 462 -23.07 -9.87 1.73
CA PRO A 462 -21.84 -10.50 1.20
C PRO A 462 -21.37 -9.85 -0.10
N THR A 463 -21.33 -8.51 -0.15
CA THR A 463 -20.82 -7.73 -1.28
C THR A 463 -19.31 -7.55 -1.19
N GLU A 464 -18.67 -7.19 -2.30
CA GLU A 464 -17.24 -6.90 -2.34
C GLU A 464 -16.90 -5.68 -1.46
N ALA A 465 -17.68 -4.62 -1.52
CA ALA A 465 -17.52 -3.45 -0.67
C ALA A 465 -17.54 -3.80 0.83
N MET A 466 -18.48 -4.64 1.26
CA MET A 466 -18.55 -5.06 2.68
C MET A 466 -17.40 -5.97 3.08
N ARG A 467 -16.89 -6.80 2.16
CA ARG A 467 -15.65 -7.56 2.40
C ARG A 467 -14.44 -6.64 2.54
N ALA A 468 -14.35 -5.59 1.72
CA ALA A 468 -13.26 -4.60 1.80
C ALA A 468 -13.28 -3.85 3.14
N VAL A 469 -14.48 -3.45 3.62
CA VAL A 469 -14.65 -2.87 4.95
C VAL A 469 -14.19 -3.83 6.06
N ALA A 470 -14.63 -5.09 6.00
CA ALA A 470 -14.27 -6.10 7.00
C ALA A 470 -12.76 -6.37 7.04
N ARG A 471 -12.09 -6.43 5.88
CA ARG A 471 -10.63 -6.59 5.76
C ARG A 471 -9.85 -5.40 6.34
N SER A 472 -10.50 -4.24 6.47
CA SER A 472 -9.95 -3.02 7.06
C SER A 472 -10.40 -2.78 8.50
N TYR A 473 -10.97 -3.77 9.19
CA TYR A 473 -11.52 -3.58 10.52
C TYR A 473 -10.79 -4.42 11.57
N PHE A 474 -10.00 -3.76 12.44
CA PHE A 474 -9.35 -4.41 13.58
C PHE A 474 -10.07 -4.07 14.88
N PRO A 475 -10.83 -5.02 15.49
CA PRO A 475 -11.77 -4.74 16.57
C PRO A 475 -11.21 -4.03 17.80
N GLN A 476 -9.93 -4.24 18.12
CA GLN A 476 -9.27 -3.66 19.31
C GLN A 476 -8.90 -2.19 19.13
N ARG A 477 -8.81 -1.70 17.87
CA ARG A 477 -8.32 -0.36 17.53
C ARG A 477 -9.33 0.48 16.75
N ALA A 478 -10.18 -0.17 15.96
CA ALA A 478 -11.14 0.51 15.08
C ALA A 478 -12.28 1.19 15.85
N GLY A 479 -12.97 2.11 15.17
CA GLY A 479 -14.11 2.84 15.70
C GLY A 479 -15.38 2.00 15.88
N ASP A 480 -16.41 2.65 16.35
CA ASP A 480 -17.72 2.03 16.60
C ASP A 480 -18.63 2.14 15.38
N VAL A 481 -18.38 3.15 14.52
CA VAL A 481 -18.97 3.29 13.20
C VAL A 481 -17.86 3.50 12.19
N VAL A 482 -17.86 2.73 11.10
CA VAL A 482 -16.95 2.89 9.96
C VAL A 482 -17.71 3.61 8.85
N ALA A 483 -17.22 4.77 8.47
CA ALA A 483 -17.78 5.57 7.38
C ALA A 483 -17.39 5.00 6.02
N ILE A 484 -18.32 5.01 5.08
CA ILE A 484 -18.08 4.75 3.66
C ILE A 484 -18.27 6.07 2.93
N GLN A 485 -17.19 6.66 2.45
CA GLN A 485 -17.24 7.92 1.70
C GLN A 485 -17.87 7.71 0.31
N ALA A 486 -18.54 8.74 -0.20
CA ALA A 486 -18.99 8.76 -1.57
C ALA A 486 -17.78 8.88 -2.53
N PRO A 487 -17.91 8.45 -3.79
CA PRO A 487 -16.82 8.59 -4.76
C PRO A 487 -16.30 10.03 -4.80
N PHE A 488 -14.97 10.19 -4.89
CA PHE A 488 -14.27 11.46 -4.98
C PHE A 488 -14.48 12.43 -3.79
N SER A 489 -15.09 11.96 -2.69
CA SER A 489 -15.31 12.78 -1.49
C SER A 489 -14.22 12.51 -0.46
N PHE A 490 -13.81 13.55 0.28
CA PHE A 490 -12.79 13.46 1.32
C PHE A 490 -13.33 13.91 2.68
N TRP A 491 -12.82 13.31 3.74
CA TRP A 491 -12.99 13.77 5.10
C TRP A 491 -11.71 13.50 5.91
N GLY A 492 -11.70 13.63 7.21
CA GLY A 492 -10.47 13.47 7.98
C GLY A 492 -9.48 14.63 7.74
N LYS A 493 -8.19 14.32 7.62
CA LYS A 493 -7.13 15.32 7.39
C LYS A 493 -7.40 16.13 6.12
N TYR A 494 -7.72 15.46 5.02
CA TYR A 494 -7.90 16.08 3.71
C TYR A 494 -9.31 16.66 3.50
N GLY A 495 -10.27 16.33 4.36
CA GLY A 495 -11.53 17.06 4.47
C GLY A 495 -11.39 18.42 5.17
N GLU A 496 -10.36 18.57 6.02
CA GLU A 496 -10.01 19.86 6.65
C GLU A 496 -9.21 20.78 5.73
N SER A 497 -8.44 20.23 4.80
CA SER A 497 -7.70 20.98 3.78
C SER A 497 -8.67 21.58 2.75
N ASP A 498 -8.31 22.73 2.21
CA ASP A 498 -9.03 23.36 1.11
C ASP A 498 -8.36 23.07 -0.25
N PHE A 499 -7.31 22.21 -0.28
CA PHE A 499 -6.53 21.86 -1.47
C PHE A 499 -6.07 20.39 -1.47
N GLY A 500 -5.54 19.97 -2.62
CA GLY A 500 -4.84 18.72 -2.82
C GLY A 500 -5.73 17.51 -3.08
N GLY A 501 -5.07 16.41 -3.46
CA GLY A 501 -5.66 15.08 -3.67
C GLY A 501 -5.65 14.23 -2.41
N SER A 502 -6.35 13.12 -2.43
CA SER A 502 -6.33 12.11 -1.36
C SER A 502 -6.74 10.73 -1.87
N HIS A 503 -6.72 9.78 -0.95
CA HIS A 503 -7.01 8.36 -1.14
C HIS A 503 -7.62 7.79 0.15
N GLY A 504 -7.90 6.49 0.20
CA GLY A 504 -8.40 5.83 1.41
C GLY A 504 -9.76 5.19 1.23
N SER A 505 -10.12 4.82 0.01
CA SER A 505 -11.38 4.18 -0.32
C SER A 505 -11.18 2.82 -0.99
N PHE A 506 -12.27 2.05 -1.16
CA PHE A 506 -12.26 0.82 -1.95
C PHE A 506 -12.56 1.04 -3.45
N TYR A 507 -12.64 2.30 -3.90
CA TYR A 507 -12.85 2.57 -5.31
C TYR A 507 -11.59 2.31 -6.14
N ARG A 508 -11.78 1.96 -7.41
CA ARG A 508 -10.70 1.49 -8.28
C ARG A 508 -9.55 2.49 -8.47
N TYR A 509 -9.83 3.77 -8.37
CA TYR A 509 -8.78 4.79 -8.44
C TYR A 509 -7.80 4.74 -7.25
N ASP A 510 -8.24 4.18 -6.10
CA ASP A 510 -7.41 3.97 -4.92
C ASP A 510 -6.84 2.53 -4.85
N THR A 511 -7.58 1.54 -5.39
CA THR A 511 -7.24 0.12 -5.22
C THR A 511 -6.42 -0.47 -6.35
N ASP A 512 -6.50 0.09 -7.58
CA ASP A 512 -5.83 -0.48 -8.74
C ASP A 512 -4.44 0.16 -8.93
N VAL A 513 -3.41 -0.65 -8.78
CA VAL A 513 -1.99 -0.23 -8.81
C VAL A 513 -1.19 -1.05 -9.82
N PRO A 514 -0.06 -0.53 -10.34
CA PRO A 514 0.82 -1.34 -11.15
C PRO A 514 1.55 -2.38 -10.29
N LEU A 515 1.82 -3.56 -10.86
CA LEU A 515 2.68 -4.57 -10.26
C LEU A 515 3.59 -5.16 -11.32
N TYR A 516 4.90 -5.03 -11.11
CA TYR A 516 5.95 -5.56 -11.97
C TYR A 516 6.85 -6.50 -11.17
N LEU A 517 7.14 -7.68 -11.74
CA LEU A 517 8.14 -8.59 -11.19
C LEU A 517 9.22 -8.82 -12.26
N TYR A 518 10.43 -8.35 -11.98
CA TYR A 518 11.55 -8.30 -12.90
C TYR A 518 12.70 -9.23 -12.48
N GLY A 519 13.36 -9.83 -13.46
CA GLY A 519 14.52 -10.72 -13.27
C GLY A 519 14.11 -12.19 -13.24
N GLU A 520 15.11 -13.09 -13.25
CA GLU A 520 14.83 -14.54 -13.20
C GLU A 520 14.29 -14.95 -11.82
N PRO A 521 13.25 -15.83 -11.77
CA PRO A 521 12.67 -16.61 -12.85
C PRO A 521 11.39 -16.02 -13.46
N PHE A 522 11.14 -14.74 -13.31
CA PHE A 522 9.93 -14.11 -13.85
C PHE A 522 10.00 -14.01 -15.38
N ARG A 523 8.89 -14.29 -16.04
CA ARG A 523 8.78 -14.20 -17.48
C ARG A 523 8.09 -12.92 -17.91
N ALA A 524 8.72 -12.19 -18.82
CA ALA A 524 8.14 -10.99 -19.40
C ALA A 524 6.78 -11.29 -20.06
N GLY A 525 5.86 -10.35 -19.92
CA GLY A 525 4.52 -10.40 -20.49
C GLY A 525 3.43 -9.95 -19.52
N TYR A 526 2.23 -9.70 -20.04
CA TYR A 526 1.07 -9.29 -19.24
C TYR A 526 0.29 -10.50 -18.73
N TYR A 527 -0.05 -10.52 -17.44
CA TYR A 527 -0.67 -11.65 -16.75
C TYR A 527 -2.07 -11.35 -16.18
N GLY A 528 -2.57 -10.12 -16.34
CA GLY A 528 -3.90 -9.71 -15.87
C GLY A 528 -3.91 -9.20 -14.44
N GLN A 529 -5.13 -9.10 -13.87
CA GLN A 529 -5.36 -8.59 -12.53
C GLN A 529 -5.09 -9.66 -11.48
N VAL A 530 -4.49 -9.24 -10.36
CA VAL A 530 -4.19 -10.08 -9.18
C VAL A 530 -4.47 -9.31 -7.90
N GLU A 531 -4.72 -10.06 -6.81
CA GLU A 531 -4.83 -9.45 -5.47
C GLU A 531 -3.42 -9.11 -4.95
N MET A 532 -3.24 -7.90 -4.42
CA MET A 532 -1.95 -7.47 -3.87
C MET A 532 -1.51 -8.32 -2.67
N VAL A 533 -2.43 -8.94 -1.96
CA VAL A 533 -2.15 -9.88 -0.87
C VAL A 533 -1.31 -11.09 -1.33
N ASP A 534 -1.33 -11.42 -2.62
CA ASP A 534 -0.60 -12.55 -3.22
C ASP A 534 0.92 -12.26 -3.41
N LEU A 535 1.32 -10.99 -3.33
CA LEU A 535 2.71 -10.59 -3.58
C LEU A 535 3.68 -11.19 -2.57
N ALA A 536 3.40 -11.06 -1.27
CA ALA A 536 4.30 -11.59 -0.23
C ALA A 536 4.45 -13.11 -0.33
N ALA A 537 3.35 -13.84 -0.63
CA ALA A 537 3.39 -15.28 -0.85
C ALA A 537 4.24 -15.64 -2.09
N THR A 538 4.18 -14.84 -3.15
CA THR A 538 4.99 -14.98 -4.36
C THR A 538 6.48 -14.80 -4.07
N LEU A 539 6.81 -13.74 -3.32
CA LEU A 539 8.19 -13.46 -2.91
C LEU A 539 8.73 -14.52 -1.94
N ALA A 540 7.93 -14.97 -0.97
CA ALA A 540 8.32 -16.04 -0.05
C ALA A 540 8.66 -17.33 -0.82
N ARG A 541 7.82 -17.71 -1.80
CA ARG A 541 8.09 -18.85 -2.69
C ARG A 541 9.39 -18.67 -3.48
N LEU A 542 9.60 -17.49 -4.06
CA LEU A 542 10.79 -17.18 -4.84
C LEU A 542 12.07 -17.29 -4.00
N LEU A 543 12.04 -16.72 -2.81
CA LEU A 543 13.18 -16.71 -1.89
C LEU A 543 13.39 -18.08 -1.20
N GLY A 544 12.42 -19.00 -1.31
CA GLY A 544 12.45 -20.32 -0.68
C GLY A 544 12.37 -20.22 0.86
N VAL A 545 11.53 -19.31 1.36
CA VAL A 545 11.25 -19.10 2.78
C VAL A 545 9.80 -19.44 3.11
N SER A 546 9.48 -19.53 4.40
CA SER A 546 8.11 -19.71 4.88
C SER A 546 7.23 -18.53 4.44
N LEU A 547 5.93 -18.76 4.33
CA LEU A 547 4.98 -17.65 4.23
C LEU A 547 5.04 -16.81 5.51
N PRO A 548 4.91 -15.48 5.42
CA PRO A 548 4.73 -14.64 6.60
C PRO A 548 3.59 -15.15 7.49
N ALA A 549 3.76 -15.04 8.80
CA ALA A 549 2.90 -15.70 9.79
C ALA A 549 1.40 -15.36 9.67
N ALA A 550 1.07 -14.19 9.14
CA ALA A 550 -0.31 -13.73 8.93
C ALA A 550 -0.74 -13.74 7.45
N CYS A 551 0.06 -14.32 6.56
CA CYS A 551 -0.16 -14.27 5.11
C CYS A 551 -1.44 -15.01 4.72
N GLU A 552 -2.32 -14.34 3.98
CA GLU A 552 -3.57 -14.88 3.44
C GLU A 552 -3.47 -15.12 1.92
N GLY A 553 -2.41 -14.57 1.28
CA GLY A 553 -2.19 -14.64 -0.15
C GLY A 553 -1.68 -15.99 -0.65
N LYS A 554 -1.73 -16.15 -1.96
CA LYS A 554 -1.28 -17.35 -2.68
C LYS A 554 -0.18 -16.96 -3.68
N PRO A 555 0.86 -17.81 -3.88
CA PRO A 555 1.89 -17.51 -4.87
C PRO A 555 1.31 -17.44 -6.29
N LEU A 556 1.67 -16.43 -7.05
CA LEU A 556 1.34 -16.22 -8.46
C LEU A 556 2.19 -17.17 -9.31
N ILE A 557 1.80 -18.44 -9.39
CA ILE A 557 2.62 -19.50 -10.00
C ILE A 557 2.73 -19.38 -11.52
N GLU A 558 1.77 -18.76 -12.20
CA GLU A 558 1.71 -18.58 -13.64
C GLU A 558 2.83 -17.71 -14.20
N ILE A 559 3.38 -16.80 -13.39
CA ILE A 559 4.50 -15.94 -13.79
C ILE A 559 5.84 -16.69 -13.83
N PHE A 560 5.92 -17.86 -13.19
CA PHE A 560 7.11 -18.72 -13.19
C PHE A 560 7.09 -19.81 -14.27
N VAL A 561 5.94 -20.05 -14.93
CA VAL A 561 5.76 -21.15 -15.90
C VAL A 561 5.64 -20.55 -17.31
N PRO A 562 6.21 -21.20 -18.34
CA PRO A 562 6.01 -20.75 -19.72
C PRO A 562 4.52 -20.67 -20.03
N LYS A 563 4.04 -19.51 -20.49
CA LYS A 563 2.72 -19.45 -21.12
C LYS A 563 2.73 -20.49 -22.25
N LYS A 564 1.88 -21.51 -22.22
CA LYS A 564 1.55 -22.27 -23.43
C LYS A 564 1.15 -21.23 -24.46
N ALA A 565 1.79 -21.23 -25.63
CA ALA A 565 1.47 -20.29 -26.69
C ALA A 565 -0.06 -20.25 -26.88
N VAL A 566 -0.69 -19.21 -26.41
CA VAL A 566 -2.08 -18.90 -26.76
C VAL A 566 -2.00 -18.56 -28.24
N ASN A 567 -2.67 -19.37 -29.06
CA ASN A 567 -2.68 -19.20 -30.52
C ASN A 567 -2.82 -17.71 -30.86
N SER A 568 -1.88 -17.21 -31.64
CA SER A 568 -1.75 -15.82 -32.07
C SER A 568 -2.94 -15.23 -32.86
N SER A 569 -4.06 -15.97 -32.97
CA SER A 569 -5.28 -15.53 -33.63
C SER A 569 -6.13 -14.55 -32.82
N VAL A 570 -5.93 -14.41 -31.51
CA VAL A 570 -6.70 -13.46 -30.67
C VAL A 570 -5.95 -12.16 -30.40
N ALA A 571 -4.61 -12.16 -30.52
CA ALA A 571 -3.80 -10.95 -30.32
C ALA A 571 -3.85 -10.00 -31.53
N ALA A 572 -4.13 -10.51 -32.72
CA ALA A 572 -4.20 -9.70 -33.94
C ALA A 572 -5.48 -8.87 -34.11
N THR A 573 -6.54 -9.20 -33.36
CA THR A 573 -7.82 -8.49 -33.45
C THR A 573 -7.98 -7.31 -32.49
N ARG A 574 -7.05 -7.13 -31.53
CA ARG A 574 -7.10 -5.99 -30.59
C ARG A 574 -6.21 -4.79 -30.94
N SER A 575 -5.39 -4.89 -31.99
CA SER A 575 -4.49 -3.80 -32.42
C SER A 575 -5.07 -2.84 -33.45
N GLN A 576 -6.39 -2.93 -33.76
CA GLN A 576 -7.02 -2.06 -34.79
C GLN A 576 -8.24 -1.26 -34.32
N GLU A 577 -8.60 -1.27 -33.06
CA GLU A 577 -9.59 -0.30 -32.57
C GLU A 577 -8.90 0.81 -31.75
N ALA A 578 -8.45 1.82 -32.48
CA ALA A 578 -8.21 3.15 -31.91
C ALA A 578 -9.55 3.75 -31.48
N PRO A 579 -9.62 4.47 -30.36
CA PRO A 579 -10.85 5.12 -29.94
C PRO A 579 -11.28 6.14 -31.00
N ARG A 580 -12.49 6.00 -31.52
CA ARG A 580 -13.09 7.00 -32.41
C ARG A 580 -13.27 8.29 -31.62
N VAL A 581 -12.47 9.27 -31.96
CA VAL A 581 -12.69 10.67 -31.60
C VAL A 581 -14.07 11.05 -32.13
N PHE A 582 -14.95 11.47 -31.26
CA PHE A 582 -16.21 12.10 -31.65
C PHE A 582 -15.88 13.44 -32.30
N ASP A 583 -15.95 13.48 -33.62
CA ASP A 583 -15.91 14.72 -34.39
C ASP A 583 -17.28 15.40 -34.26
N GLN A 584 -17.32 16.51 -33.52
CA GLN A 584 -18.42 17.47 -33.54
C GLN A 584 -18.10 18.52 -34.58
N SER A 585 -18.33 18.22 -35.83
CA SER A 585 -18.45 19.28 -36.83
C SER A 585 -19.59 19.00 -37.81
N GLY A 586 -20.55 19.89 -37.73
CA GLY A 586 -21.22 20.32 -38.91
C GLY A 586 -22.68 19.86 -39.14
N GLY A 587 -23.57 20.79 -39.15
CA GLY A 587 -24.74 20.65 -39.95
C GLY A 587 -25.96 21.44 -39.52
N ARG A 588 -25.96 22.74 -39.63
CA ARG A 588 -27.23 23.53 -39.78
C ARG A 588 -27.93 23.13 -41.05
N GLY A 589 -29.23 22.96 -41.01
CA GLY A 589 -30.07 22.87 -42.21
C GLY A 589 -31.53 22.58 -41.94
N HIS A 590 -32.30 23.64 -41.80
CA HIS A 590 -33.70 23.86 -42.19
C HIS A 590 -34.67 22.67 -42.43
N ARG A 591 -35.64 22.42 -41.63
CA ARG A 591 -37.09 22.83 -41.82
C ARG A 591 -37.88 22.43 -40.59
#